data_0a48d3ec8b3213e12294ec2ccdb7b864
#
_entry.id   0a48d3ec8b3213e12294ec2ccdb7b864
#
_cell.length_a   1.000
_cell.length_b   1.000
_cell.length_c   1.000
_cell.angle_alpha   90.00
_cell.angle_beta   90.00
_cell.angle_gamma   90.00
#
_symmetry.space_group_name_H-M   'P 1'
#
loop_
_entity.id
_entity.type
_entity.pdbx_description
1 polymer ?
#
loop_
_entity_poly.entity_id
_entity_poly.type
_entity_poly.pdbx_seq_one_letter_code
_entity_poly.pdbx_strand_id
1 'polypeptide(L)'
;QERIGRFGRPFNIYKFRSMKLDAEKHGPALYAGEGDSRMTKVGRFLRDHHLDELPQLWNVFCGDMAFIGPRPERQFFIDQIMKEDPRYRYLFQIRPGVTSYATLYNGYTDTLEKMLRRLRYDLFYLEHRSWGFDIKILFMTFMNIAFGKKF
;
A
#
# COMPACT_ATOMS: atom_id res chain seq x y z
N GLN A 1 -9.61 0.32 8.60
CA GLN A 1 -10.07 0.84 7.31
C GLN A 1 -10.23 -0.30 6.32
N GLU A 2 -11.39 -0.36 5.63
CA GLU A 2 -11.64 -1.43 4.66
C GLU A 2 -10.75 -1.32 3.42
N ARG A 3 -10.24 -2.46 2.97
CA ARG A 3 -9.43 -2.67 1.77
C ARG A 3 -9.90 -3.92 1.03
N ILE A 4 -9.53 -4.04 -0.23
CA ILE A 4 -9.81 -5.23 -1.02
C ILE A 4 -8.57 -6.11 -1.08
N GLY A 5 -8.75 -7.37 -0.73
CA GLY A 5 -7.70 -8.38 -0.64
C GLY A 5 -7.82 -9.45 -1.72
N ARG A 6 -7.25 -10.62 -1.40
CA ARG A 6 -7.25 -11.77 -2.29
C ARG A 6 -8.67 -12.20 -2.66
N PHE A 7 -8.87 -12.57 -3.93
CA PHE A 7 -10.17 -12.94 -4.52
C PHE A 7 -11.21 -11.82 -4.50
N GLY A 8 -10.79 -10.55 -4.39
CA GLY A 8 -11.70 -9.42 -4.31
C GLY A 8 -12.46 -9.32 -2.99
N ARG A 9 -12.03 -10.04 -1.94
CA ARG A 9 -12.72 -10.04 -0.64
C ARG A 9 -12.29 -8.83 0.18
N PRO A 10 -13.26 -8.10 0.78
CA PRO A 10 -12.92 -7.00 1.67
C PRO A 10 -12.33 -7.51 2.99
N PHE A 11 -11.40 -6.75 3.55
CA PHE A 11 -10.83 -6.96 4.88
C PHE A 11 -10.49 -5.62 5.52
N ASN A 12 -10.33 -5.59 6.84
CA ASN A 12 -9.93 -4.39 7.56
C ASN A 12 -8.42 -4.36 7.77
N ILE A 13 -7.76 -3.38 7.14
CA ILE A 13 -6.34 -3.11 7.40
C ILE A 13 -6.17 -2.34 8.72
N TYR A 14 -5.24 -2.77 9.55
CA TYR A 14 -4.94 -2.14 10.82
C TYR A 14 -3.76 -1.17 10.69
N LYS A 15 -3.94 0.05 11.22
CA LYS A 15 -2.90 1.09 11.24
C LYS A 15 -3.04 1.94 12.50
N PHE A 16 -1.93 2.47 12.99
CA PHE A 16 -2.03 3.56 13.97
C PHE A 16 -2.59 4.82 13.31
N ARG A 17 -3.41 5.54 14.07
CA ARG A 17 -4.00 6.78 13.58
C ARG A 17 -2.94 7.86 13.41
N SER A 18 -2.73 8.29 12.17
CA SER A 18 -1.82 9.35 11.81
C SER A 18 -2.52 10.65 11.39
N MET A 19 -3.84 10.59 11.11
CA MET A 19 -4.63 11.73 10.67
C MET A 19 -5.69 12.13 11.70
N LYS A 20 -6.21 13.36 11.59
CA LYS A 20 -7.33 13.88 12.36
C LYS A 20 -8.59 13.04 12.12
N LEU A 21 -9.54 13.07 13.07
CA LEU A 21 -10.79 12.28 12.99
C LEU A 21 -11.65 12.65 11.78
N ASP A 22 -11.62 13.91 11.40
CA ASP A 22 -12.38 14.49 10.28
C ASP A 22 -11.63 14.50 8.95
N ALA A 23 -10.49 13.81 8.87
CA ALA A 23 -9.61 13.83 7.69
C ALA A 23 -10.29 13.39 6.38
N GLU A 24 -11.35 12.58 6.47
CA GLU A 24 -12.12 12.09 5.34
C GLU A 24 -13.57 12.59 5.32
N LYS A 25 -13.86 13.72 5.99
CA LYS A 25 -15.21 14.31 6.06
C LYS A 25 -15.85 14.55 4.68
N HIS A 26 -15.05 14.78 3.67
CA HIS A 26 -15.50 15.01 2.28
C HIS A 26 -15.30 13.79 1.36
N GLY A 27 -15.10 12.61 1.93
CA GLY A 27 -14.95 11.35 1.20
C GLY A 27 -13.50 10.85 1.12
N PRO A 28 -13.30 9.73 0.39
CA PRO A 28 -11.98 9.14 0.20
C PRO A 28 -11.01 10.08 -0.49
N ALA A 29 -9.91 10.40 0.14
CA ALA A 29 -8.90 11.27 -0.43
C ALA A 29 -7.51 10.63 -0.34
N LEU A 30 -6.71 10.85 -1.38
CA LEU A 30 -5.31 10.44 -1.40
C LEU A 30 -4.47 11.30 -0.44
N TYR A 31 -3.36 10.77 0.00
CA TYR A 31 -2.40 11.51 0.81
C TYR A 31 -1.70 12.58 -0.04
N ALA A 32 -1.75 13.83 0.42
CA ALA A 32 -1.22 14.97 -0.33
C ALA A 32 0.29 15.25 -0.05
N GLY A 33 1.01 14.33 0.58
CA GLY A 33 2.43 14.49 0.88
C GLY A 33 2.72 15.24 2.18
N GLU A 34 3.90 15.82 2.29
CA GLU A 34 4.41 16.43 3.55
C GLU A 34 3.57 17.61 4.05
N GLY A 35 2.87 18.30 3.16
CA GLY A 35 2.00 19.44 3.49
C GLY A 35 0.56 19.09 3.85
N ASP A 36 0.22 17.82 3.99
CA ASP A 36 -1.16 17.40 4.26
C ASP A 36 -1.64 17.91 5.63
N SER A 37 -2.55 18.88 5.62
CA SER A 37 -3.10 19.53 6.82
C SER A 37 -3.92 18.60 7.72
N ARG A 38 -4.28 17.43 7.21
CA ARG A 38 -5.03 16.40 7.96
C ARG A 38 -4.14 15.60 8.92
N MET A 39 -2.81 15.70 8.76
CA MET A 39 -1.85 14.99 9.59
C MET A 39 -1.76 15.59 11.01
N THR A 40 -1.68 14.71 12.01
CA THR A 40 -1.28 15.11 13.36
C THR A 40 0.26 15.17 13.48
N LYS A 41 0.79 15.88 14.47
CA LYS A 41 2.26 15.92 14.71
C LYS A 41 2.83 14.52 14.97
N VAL A 42 2.17 13.74 15.83
CA VAL A 42 2.55 12.35 16.12
C VAL A 42 2.36 11.47 14.89
N GLY A 43 1.27 11.66 14.15
CA GLY A 43 1.00 10.93 12.93
C GLY A 43 2.07 11.13 11.85
N ARG A 44 2.62 12.33 11.75
CA ARG A 44 3.74 12.61 10.84
C ARG A 44 4.97 11.80 11.23
N PHE A 45 5.36 11.83 12.51
CA PHE A 45 6.47 11.04 13.02
C PHE A 45 6.28 9.53 12.74
N LEU A 46 5.08 8.99 13.02
CA LEU A 46 4.78 7.58 12.78
C LEU A 46 4.91 7.22 11.29
N ARG A 47 4.43 8.07 10.40
CA ARG A 47 4.53 7.87 8.93
C ARG A 47 5.94 7.98 8.40
N ASP A 48 6.67 8.99 8.85
CA ASP A 48 8.06 9.20 8.40
C ASP A 48 8.98 8.01 8.77
N HIS A 49 8.59 7.24 9.81
CA HIS A 49 9.31 6.04 10.25
C HIS A 49 8.58 4.73 9.91
N HIS A 50 7.50 4.77 9.12
CA HIS A 50 6.65 3.62 8.76
C HIS A 50 6.09 2.84 9.98
N LEU A 51 6.08 3.45 11.16
CA LEU A 51 5.57 2.83 12.40
C LEU A 51 4.04 2.73 12.40
N ASP A 52 3.36 3.59 11.66
CA ASP A 52 1.90 3.57 11.54
C ASP A 52 1.38 2.27 10.88
N GLU A 53 2.21 1.57 10.14
CA GLU A 53 1.86 0.34 9.44
C GLU A 53 2.19 -0.95 10.23
N LEU A 54 2.86 -0.85 11.40
CA LEU A 54 3.19 -2.03 12.23
C LEU A 54 1.97 -2.89 12.59
N PRO A 55 0.77 -2.35 12.87
CA PRO A 55 -0.40 -3.20 13.15
C PRO A 55 -0.83 -4.10 11.97
N GLN A 56 -0.35 -3.85 10.74
CA GLN A 56 -0.60 -4.74 9.60
C GLN A 56 0.05 -6.11 9.78
N LEU A 57 1.02 -6.26 10.68
CA LEU A 57 1.57 -7.57 11.04
C LEU A 57 0.48 -8.50 11.59
N TRP A 58 -0.56 -7.95 12.23
CA TRP A 58 -1.73 -8.72 12.64
C TRP A 58 -2.53 -9.21 11.42
N ASN A 59 -2.68 -8.40 10.38
CA ASN A 59 -3.31 -8.85 9.14
C ASN A 59 -2.51 -9.97 8.45
N VAL A 60 -1.17 -9.92 8.55
CA VAL A 60 -0.32 -11.02 8.05
C VAL A 60 -0.55 -12.29 8.87
N PHE A 61 -0.58 -12.18 10.20
CA PHE A 61 -0.82 -13.30 11.09
C PHE A 61 -2.19 -13.95 10.85
N CYS A 62 -3.24 -13.13 10.67
CA CYS A 62 -4.60 -13.60 10.35
C CYS A 62 -4.74 -14.15 8.92
N GLY A 63 -3.73 -13.95 8.04
CA GLY A 63 -3.76 -14.45 6.67
C GLY A 63 -4.46 -13.55 5.65
N ASP A 64 -4.88 -12.34 6.04
CA ASP A 64 -5.45 -11.33 5.13
C ASP A 64 -4.39 -10.75 4.21
N MET A 65 -3.16 -10.62 4.71
CA MET A 65 -2.02 -10.04 4.02
C MET A 65 -0.83 -11.00 3.98
N ALA A 66 0.16 -10.68 3.17
CA ALA A 66 1.50 -11.27 3.15
C ALA A 66 2.53 -10.17 3.46
N PHE A 67 3.79 -10.54 3.71
CA PHE A 67 4.85 -9.54 3.80
C PHE A 67 5.05 -8.82 2.47
N ILE A 68 5.01 -9.57 1.36
CA ILE A 68 5.21 -9.04 0.01
C ILE A 68 3.99 -9.33 -0.85
N GLY A 69 3.54 -8.32 -1.55
CA GLY A 69 2.40 -8.38 -2.46
C GLY A 69 1.95 -6.98 -2.89
N PRO A 70 0.99 -6.87 -3.80
CA PRO A 70 0.45 -5.57 -4.20
C PRO A 70 -0.15 -4.85 -2.99
N ARG A 71 -0.04 -3.52 -2.98
CA ARG A 71 -0.64 -2.72 -1.90
C ARG A 71 -2.16 -2.84 -1.94
N PRO A 72 -2.82 -3.13 -0.80
CA PRO A 72 -4.29 -3.22 -0.78
C PRO A 72 -4.91 -1.83 -0.95
N GLU A 73 -5.74 -1.68 -1.97
CA GLU A 73 -6.43 -0.42 -2.26
C GLU A 73 -7.89 -0.46 -1.80
N ARG A 74 -8.52 0.71 -1.72
CA ARG A 74 -9.95 0.88 -1.43
C ARG A 74 -10.74 0.64 -2.71
N GLN A 75 -11.94 0.08 -2.59
CA GLN A 75 -12.80 -0.19 -3.75
C GLN A 75 -12.98 1.04 -4.64
N PHE A 76 -13.18 2.21 -4.04
CA PHE A 76 -13.32 3.48 -4.76
C PHE A 76 -12.18 3.76 -5.76
N PHE A 77 -10.91 3.51 -5.35
CA PHE A 77 -9.77 3.71 -6.23
C PHE A 77 -9.59 2.56 -7.22
N ILE A 78 -9.90 1.33 -6.81
CA ILE A 78 -9.88 0.16 -7.69
C ILE A 78 -10.82 0.37 -8.87
N ASP A 79 -12.03 0.89 -8.64
CA ASP A 79 -13.00 1.15 -9.69
C ASP A 79 -12.50 2.18 -10.71
N GLN A 80 -11.75 3.19 -10.25
CA GLN A 80 -11.11 4.16 -11.13
C GLN A 80 -9.97 3.54 -11.94
N ILE A 81 -9.10 2.75 -11.31
CA ILE A 81 -7.99 2.07 -11.97
C ILE A 81 -8.53 1.08 -13.01
N MET A 82 -9.55 0.29 -12.67
CA MET A 82 -10.11 -0.71 -13.55
C MET A 82 -10.84 -0.15 -14.77
N LYS A 83 -11.30 1.10 -14.73
CA LYS A 83 -11.82 1.80 -15.93
C LYS A 83 -10.72 2.05 -16.96
N GLU A 84 -9.50 2.36 -16.51
CA GLU A 84 -8.36 2.64 -17.38
C GLU A 84 -7.58 1.36 -17.73
N ASP A 85 -7.39 0.47 -16.76
CA ASP A 85 -6.66 -0.78 -16.95
C ASP A 85 -7.32 -1.96 -16.21
N PRO A 86 -8.16 -2.75 -16.91
CA PRO A 86 -8.84 -3.90 -16.33
C PRO A 86 -7.91 -5.00 -15.80
N ARG A 87 -6.61 -4.96 -16.13
CA ARG A 87 -5.64 -5.95 -15.66
C ARG A 87 -5.44 -5.89 -14.13
N TYR A 88 -5.88 -4.84 -13.46
CA TYR A 88 -5.87 -4.77 -11.99
C TYR A 88 -6.49 -6.01 -11.35
N ARG A 89 -7.51 -6.62 -11.97
CA ARG A 89 -8.15 -7.87 -11.50
C ARG A 89 -7.19 -9.03 -11.26
N TYR A 90 -6.06 -9.06 -11.97
CA TYR A 90 -5.07 -10.13 -11.81
C TYR A 90 -4.36 -10.06 -10.45
N LEU A 91 -4.28 -8.90 -9.82
CA LEU A 91 -3.69 -8.73 -8.51
C LEU A 91 -4.49 -9.46 -7.41
N PHE A 92 -5.78 -9.69 -7.62
CA PHE A 92 -6.61 -10.45 -6.69
C PHE A 92 -6.25 -11.94 -6.58
N GLN A 93 -5.37 -12.46 -7.41
CA GLN A 93 -4.91 -13.85 -7.33
C GLN A 93 -4.02 -14.10 -6.11
N ILE A 94 -3.38 -13.06 -5.59
CA ILE A 94 -2.45 -13.14 -4.47
C ILE A 94 -2.91 -12.26 -3.30
N ARG A 95 -2.35 -12.54 -2.10
CA ARG A 95 -2.58 -11.68 -0.95
C ARG A 95 -1.91 -10.33 -1.16
N PRO A 96 -2.53 -9.23 -0.71
CA PRO A 96 -1.87 -7.94 -0.64
C PRO A 96 -0.68 -7.99 0.32
N GLY A 97 0.31 -7.13 0.11
CA GLY A 97 1.53 -7.09 0.91
C GLY A 97 1.63 -5.88 1.83
N VAL A 98 2.41 -6.03 2.90
CA VAL A 98 2.89 -4.91 3.73
C VAL A 98 3.88 -4.08 2.93
N THR A 99 4.76 -4.73 2.16
CA THR A 99 5.62 -4.10 1.16
C THR A 99 5.39 -4.68 -0.22
N SER A 100 5.80 -3.96 -1.26
CA SER A 100 5.66 -4.39 -2.65
C SER A 100 6.86 -3.98 -3.49
N TYR A 101 7.03 -4.64 -4.63
CA TYR A 101 7.98 -4.21 -5.65
C TYR A 101 7.68 -2.78 -6.11
N ALA A 102 6.41 -2.44 -6.27
CA ALA A 102 6.00 -1.09 -6.63
C ALA A 102 6.38 -0.05 -5.59
N THR A 103 6.32 -0.36 -4.30
CA THR A 103 6.71 0.56 -3.22
C THR A 103 8.17 1.00 -3.34
N LEU A 104 9.06 0.13 -3.80
CA LEU A 104 10.49 0.45 -3.94
C LEU A 104 10.78 1.48 -5.05
N TYR A 105 9.90 1.62 -6.05
CA TYR A 105 10.19 2.38 -7.28
C TYR A 105 9.17 3.47 -7.62
N ASN A 106 7.97 3.43 -7.05
CA ASN A 106 6.89 4.34 -7.42
C ASN A 106 6.69 5.50 -6.45
N GLY A 107 7.17 5.39 -5.22
CA GLY A 107 6.92 6.39 -4.18
C GLY A 107 5.43 6.57 -3.83
N TYR A 108 5.07 7.73 -3.30
CA TYR A 108 3.69 8.06 -2.95
C TYR A 108 2.77 8.09 -4.18
N THR A 109 1.57 7.55 -4.01
CA THR A 109 0.56 7.44 -5.07
C THR A 109 -0.57 8.40 -4.78
N ASP A 110 -0.43 9.64 -5.27
CA ASP A 110 -1.34 10.77 -5.07
C ASP A 110 -2.17 11.12 -6.30
N THR A 111 -1.93 10.44 -7.44
CA THR A 111 -2.65 10.64 -8.69
C THR A 111 -3.03 9.30 -9.33
N LEU A 112 -4.06 9.33 -10.21
CA LEU A 112 -4.46 8.13 -10.98
C LEU A 112 -3.31 7.62 -11.86
N GLU A 113 -2.54 8.52 -12.46
CA GLU A 113 -1.36 8.15 -13.28
C GLU A 113 -0.34 7.35 -12.46
N LYS A 114 -0.03 7.79 -11.24
CA LYS A 114 0.85 7.06 -10.33
C LYS A 114 0.26 5.72 -9.87
N MET A 115 -1.07 5.62 -9.74
CA MET A 115 -1.75 4.35 -9.47
C MET A 115 -1.61 3.38 -10.63
N LEU A 116 -1.78 3.84 -11.87
CA LEU A 116 -1.58 3.03 -13.06
C LEU A 116 -0.11 2.62 -13.23
N ARG A 117 0.83 3.51 -12.89
CA ARG A 117 2.26 3.17 -12.86
C ARG A 117 2.56 2.10 -11.80
N ARG A 118 1.97 2.22 -10.60
CA ARG A 118 2.06 1.19 -9.56
C ARG A 118 1.54 -0.15 -10.05
N LEU A 119 0.38 -0.16 -10.71
CA LEU A 119 -0.21 -1.37 -11.27
C LEU A 119 0.77 -2.09 -12.19
N ARG A 120 1.54 -1.38 -13.03
CA ARG A 120 2.54 -2.01 -13.92
C ARG A 120 3.63 -2.73 -13.14
N TYR A 121 4.12 -2.13 -12.03
CA TYR A 121 5.11 -2.78 -11.16
C TYR A 121 4.52 -3.99 -10.43
N ASP A 122 3.28 -3.90 -9.96
CA ASP A 122 2.62 -4.99 -9.25
C ASP A 122 2.29 -6.16 -10.22
N LEU A 123 1.92 -5.88 -11.47
CA LEU A 123 1.76 -6.90 -12.50
C LEU A 123 3.11 -7.55 -12.84
N PHE A 124 4.17 -6.77 -13.00
CA PHE A 124 5.52 -7.31 -13.21
C PHE A 124 5.92 -8.24 -12.06
N TYR A 125 5.68 -7.83 -10.81
CA TYR A 125 5.91 -8.70 -9.65
C TYR A 125 5.10 -9.99 -9.74
N LEU A 126 3.82 -9.91 -10.08
CA LEU A 126 2.94 -11.08 -10.19
C LEU A 126 3.47 -12.12 -11.20
N GLU A 127 4.01 -11.65 -12.32
CA GLU A 127 4.55 -12.50 -13.40
C GLU A 127 5.90 -13.14 -13.02
N HIS A 128 6.74 -12.42 -12.25
CA HIS A 128 8.12 -12.83 -11.96
C HIS A 128 8.34 -13.27 -10.50
N ARG A 129 7.27 -13.40 -9.71
CA ARG A 129 7.38 -13.74 -8.29
C ARG A 129 8.10 -15.06 -8.07
N SER A 130 9.05 -15.03 -7.15
CA SER A 130 9.82 -16.18 -6.70
C SER A 130 10.35 -15.93 -5.30
N TRP A 131 10.75 -16.98 -4.59
CA TRP A 131 11.35 -16.83 -3.27
C TRP A 131 12.56 -15.89 -3.26
N GLY A 132 13.43 -16.00 -4.28
CA GLY A 132 14.58 -15.11 -4.40
C GLY A 132 14.18 -13.65 -4.64
N PHE A 133 13.14 -13.42 -5.44
CA PHE A 133 12.63 -12.07 -5.68
C PHE A 133 11.98 -11.48 -4.43
N ASP A 134 11.24 -12.27 -3.67
CA ASP A 134 10.65 -11.86 -2.41
C ASP A 134 11.71 -11.47 -1.38
N ILE A 135 12.75 -12.30 -1.20
CA ILE A 135 13.88 -11.98 -0.32
C ILE A 135 14.57 -10.68 -0.74
N LYS A 136 14.77 -10.48 -2.05
CA LYS A 136 15.35 -9.24 -2.58
C LYS A 136 14.50 -8.02 -2.23
N ILE A 137 13.17 -8.10 -2.39
CA ILE A 137 12.25 -7.00 -2.05
C ILE A 137 12.30 -6.70 -0.55
N LEU A 138 12.26 -7.73 0.31
CA LEU A 138 12.38 -7.56 1.76
C LEU A 138 13.68 -6.88 2.15
N PHE A 139 14.80 -7.35 1.61
CA PHE A 139 16.11 -6.77 1.88
C PHE A 139 16.17 -5.30 1.46
N MET A 140 15.72 -4.99 0.24
CA MET A 140 15.69 -3.61 -0.25
C MET A 140 14.77 -2.72 0.59
N THR A 141 13.60 -3.22 1.01
CA THR A 141 12.68 -2.49 1.89
C THR A 141 13.37 -2.18 3.23
N PHE A 142 13.99 -3.18 3.85
CA PHE A 142 14.71 -3.00 5.10
C PHE A 142 15.83 -1.96 4.98
N MET A 143 16.64 -2.05 3.92
CA MET A 143 17.71 -1.09 3.65
C MET A 143 17.17 0.33 3.47
N ASN A 144 16.08 0.50 2.72
CA ASN A 144 15.48 1.81 2.51
C ASN A 144 14.95 2.41 3.82
N ILE A 145 14.32 1.61 4.69
CA ILE A 145 13.87 2.06 6.02
C ILE A 145 15.09 2.42 6.90
N ALA A 146 16.11 1.57 6.95
CA ALA A 146 17.31 1.78 7.77
C ALA A 146 18.11 3.03 7.36
N PHE A 147 18.15 3.36 6.06
CA PHE A 147 18.81 4.55 5.54
C PHE A 147 17.89 5.76 5.36
N GLY A 148 16.66 5.72 5.89
CA GLY A 148 15.74 6.84 5.89
C GLY A 148 15.27 7.28 4.51
N LYS A 149 15.29 6.40 3.51
CA LYS A 149 14.67 6.71 2.22
C LYS A 149 13.15 6.76 2.38
N LYS A 150 12.57 7.89 2.00
CA LYS A 150 11.11 8.03 1.89
C LYS A 150 10.63 7.31 0.64
N PHE A 151 9.59 6.50 0.79
CA PHE A 151 8.90 5.82 -0.31
C PHE A 151 7.75 6.65 -0.85
#